data_f7fe3202e4666e0469cd695d6a46e0e7
#
_entry.id   f7fe3202e4666e0469cd695d6a46e0e7
#
_cell.length_a   1.000
_cell.length_b   1.000
_cell.length_c   1.000
_cell.angle_alpha   90.00
_cell.angle_beta   90.00
_cell.angle_gamma   90.00
#
_symmetry.space_group_name_H-M   'P 1'
#
loop_
_entity.id
_entity.type
_entity.pdbx_description
1 polymer ?
#
loop_
_entity_poly.entity_id
_entity_poly.type
_entity_poly.pdbx_seq_one_letter_code
_entity_poly.pdbx_strand_id
1 'polypeptide(L)'
;MQDANARFPLTARVLILRQFLWGAAFYGTYVLLTKFFLFELNYSEADTIMMMGAFGAVGPVFSAVGGFVADRYIGSFRAVYIGYTTYTIGFFLLGFGASTLNVSLSIFSIALIGYARGLSATSPTVLLGNSYSETNRDSFQQGLTVNYSINNLGSFSSQYLFPFMVAFLAYQGNFYIASGLMSITLVLFVLFRKRFVEVGNDIDRQEVSLKTWACFVAGSAVMLGLVYWVFSNLDAGKYLLYALGVGAILYFIFETTRATAAYKYKMCSVLIMIFIMISFYFYYGQMMTSMNIYAINLMGDQIFGFIPIRPESNAAFNPLWCFILGAPVIFVYGWLERNGYSSSIPTKFAAAFVFSAVAFGLLGLSTSFVGEDGKIAGDWILWVNFFQSLAELIVGALGAGFIFEMVPRYLSAFAIGLRSVALSLSGILAAVISTRIALPKDQVMTPEIIEGVYANYFYGLAALAVVMAVATLMLSKVIAKLIRKGEELEKEAVTQNTVAEQ
;
A
#
# COMPACT_ATOMS: atom_id res chain seq x y z
N MET A 1 30.22 -14.26 -5.36
CA MET A 1 30.60 -13.91 -3.97
C MET A 1 31.28 -12.52 -3.83
N GLN A 2 32.23 -12.10 -4.68
CA GLN A 2 32.84 -10.76 -4.57
C GLN A 2 31.85 -9.59 -4.68
N ASP A 3 30.77 -9.71 -5.45
CA ASP A 3 29.77 -8.65 -5.66
C ASP A 3 28.81 -8.46 -4.45
N ALA A 4 28.56 -9.50 -3.65
CA ALA A 4 27.66 -9.43 -2.47
C ALA A 4 28.19 -8.52 -1.34
N ASN A 5 29.49 -8.24 -1.31
CA ASN A 5 30.12 -7.32 -0.36
C ASN A 5 30.19 -5.87 -0.90
N ALA A 6 29.76 -5.63 -2.13
CA ALA A 6 29.67 -4.28 -2.67
C ALA A 6 28.53 -3.50 -1.96
N ARG A 7 28.68 -2.18 -1.83
CA ARG A 7 27.65 -1.31 -1.29
C ARG A 7 26.31 -1.47 -2.03
N PHE A 8 26.36 -1.69 -3.35
CA PHE A 8 25.21 -2.00 -4.20
C PHE A 8 25.60 -3.12 -5.18
N PRO A 9 25.35 -4.40 -4.85
CA PRO A 9 25.53 -5.52 -5.78
C PRO A 9 24.76 -5.32 -7.09
N LEU A 10 25.22 -5.94 -8.18
CA LEU A 10 24.59 -5.76 -9.49
C LEU A 10 23.07 -6.14 -9.48
N THR A 11 22.73 -7.24 -8.81
CA THR A 11 21.32 -7.66 -8.63
C THR A 11 20.51 -6.62 -7.89
N ALA A 12 21.07 -6.01 -6.84
CA ALA A 12 20.43 -4.92 -6.09
C ALA A 12 20.22 -3.68 -6.97
N ARG A 13 21.22 -3.29 -7.79
CA ARG A 13 21.07 -2.16 -8.75
C ARG A 13 19.95 -2.39 -9.76
N VAL A 14 19.86 -3.61 -10.31
CA VAL A 14 18.79 -3.97 -11.25
C VAL A 14 17.42 -3.95 -10.57
N LEU A 15 17.33 -4.42 -9.32
CA LEU A 15 16.09 -4.37 -8.53
C LEU A 15 15.67 -2.94 -8.19
N ILE A 16 16.62 -2.05 -7.88
CA ILE A 16 16.35 -0.64 -7.63
C ILE A 16 15.86 0.06 -8.91
N LEU A 17 16.52 -0.16 -10.06
CA LEU A 17 16.06 0.37 -11.34
C LEU A 17 14.67 -0.15 -11.70
N ARG A 18 14.44 -1.43 -11.52
CA ARG A 18 13.12 -2.07 -11.69
C ARG A 18 12.06 -1.39 -10.82
N GLN A 19 12.41 -0.98 -9.59
CA GLN A 19 11.45 -0.35 -8.69
C GLN A 19 10.95 0.99 -9.22
N PHE A 20 11.83 1.78 -9.87
CA PHE A 20 11.42 2.98 -10.60
C PHE A 20 10.42 2.66 -11.71
N LEU A 21 10.76 1.70 -12.57
CA LEU A 21 9.93 1.33 -13.72
C LEU A 21 8.56 0.79 -13.30
N TRP A 22 8.55 -0.08 -12.27
CA TRP A 22 7.30 -0.60 -11.71
C TRP A 22 6.47 0.50 -11.05
N GLY A 23 7.09 1.35 -10.24
CA GLY A 23 6.41 2.48 -9.61
C GLY A 23 5.79 3.41 -10.65
N ALA A 24 6.53 3.74 -11.71
CA ALA A 24 6.03 4.55 -12.81
C ALA A 24 4.87 3.88 -13.55
N ALA A 25 4.98 2.60 -13.90
CA ALA A 25 3.92 1.87 -14.61
C ALA A 25 2.65 1.74 -13.76
N PHE A 26 2.79 1.27 -12.52
CA PHE A 26 1.65 0.99 -11.65
C PHE A 26 0.94 2.27 -11.21
N TYR A 27 1.66 3.23 -10.63
CA TYR A 27 1.04 4.44 -10.09
C TYR A 27 0.62 5.42 -11.19
N GLY A 28 1.34 5.46 -12.32
CA GLY A 28 0.91 6.21 -13.51
C GLY A 28 -0.39 5.68 -14.10
N THR A 29 -0.60 4.36 -14.10
CA THR A 29 -1.89 3.78 -14.45
C THR A 29 -2.94 4.10 -13.40
N TYR A 30 -2.61 3.89 -12.12
CA TYR A 30 -3.56 4.03 -11.00
C TYR A 30 -4.17 5.44 -10.94
N VAL A 31 -3.37 6.49 -11.15
CA VAL A 31 -3.86 7.87 -11.13
C VAL A 31 -4.87 8.16 -12.24
N LEU A 32 -4.74 7.50 -13.39
CA LEU A 32 -5.65 7.68 -14.51
C LEU A 32 -6.97 6.92 -14.37
N LEU A 33 -6.99 5.83 -13.59
CA LEU A 33 -8.15 4.93 -13.51
C LEU A 33 -9.41 5.65 -13.07
N THR A 34 -9.34 6.59 -12.11
CA THR A 34 -10.53 7.29 -11.62
C THR A 34 -11.24 8.04 -12.75
N LYS A 35 -10.52 8.89 -13.50
CA LYS A 35 -11.13 9.61 -14.64
C LYS A 35 -11.49 8.67 -15.79
N PHE A 36 -10.71 7.63 -16.02
CA PHE A 36 -11.02 6.63 -17.03
C PHE A 36 -12.36 5.93 -16.74
N PHE A 37 -12.62 5.52 -15.50
CA PHE A 37 -13.90 4.93 -15.12
C PHE A 37 -15.04 5.96 -15.20
N LEU A 38 -14.85 7.18 -14.69
CA LEU A 38 -15.88 8.22 -14.67
C LEU A 38 -16.28 8.67 -16.08
N PHE A 39 -15.33 9.01 -16.92
CA PHE A 39 -15.60 9.73 -18.15
C PHE A 39 -15.58 8.84 -19.40
N GLU A 40 -14.70 7.82 -19.47
CA GLU A 40 -14.63 6.95 -20.64
C GLU A 40 -15.56 5.72 -20.50
N LEU A 41 -15.58 5.09 -19.33
CA LEU A 41 -16.45 3.92 -19.07
C LEU A 41 -17.79 4.27 -18.45
N ASN A 42 -18.02 5.56 -18.21
CA ASN A 42 -19.31 6.10 -17.76
C ASN A 42 -19.83 5.54 -16.41
N TYR A 43 -18.93 5.20 -15.50
CA TYR A 43 -19.28 4.79 -14.14
C TYR A 43 -19.78 5.98 -13.31
N SER A 44 -20.61 5.71 -12.29
CA SER A 44 -20.95 6.71 -11.28
C SER A 44 -19.74 7.04 -10.41
N GLU A 45 -19.74 8.18 -9.70
CA GLU A 45 -18.70 8.49 -8.72
C GLU A 45 -18.64 7.42 -7.62
N ALA A 46 -19.79 6.95 -7.13
CA ALA A 46 -19.86 5.91 -6.11
C ALA A 46 -19.22 4.59 -6.57
N ASP A 47 -19.56 4.12 -7.77
CA ASP A 47 -18.96 2.90 -8.34
C ASP A 47 -17.46 3.06 -8.59
N THR A 48 -17.05 4.23 -9.06
CA THR A 48 -15.63 4.54 -9.27
C THR A 48 -14.86 4.54 -7.96
N ILE A 49 -15.36 5.15 -6.90
CA ILE A 49 -14.79 5.13 -5.56
C ILE A 49 -14.65 3.68 -5.07
N MET A 50 -15.71 2.88 -5.21
CA MET A 50 -15.70 1.47 -4.81
C MET A 50 -14.68 0.65 -5.64
N MET A 51 -14.59 0.90 -6.95
CA MET A 51 -13.59 0.25 -7.82
C MET A 51 -12.16 0.58 -7.38
N MET A 52 -11.87 1.85 -7.11
CA MET A 52 -10.55 2.29 -6.66
C MET A 52 -10.19 1.69 -5.31
N GLY A 53 -11.13 1.63 -4.37
CA GLY A 53 -10.94 0.97 -3.07
C GLY A 53 -10.70 -0.54 -3.21
N ALA A 54 -11.49 -1.24 -4.02
CA ALA A 54 -11.31 -2.66 -4.30
C ALA A 54 -9.96 -2.94 -4.97
N PHE A 55 -9.57 -2.14 -5.96
CA PHE A 55 -8.27 -2.26 -6.63
C PHE A 55 -7.09 -2.03 -5.67
N GLY A 56 -7.22 -1.05 -4.76
CA GLY A 56 -6.25 -0.82 -3.68
C GLY A 56 -6.13 -1.99 -2.70
N ALA A 57 -7.25 -2.65 -2.38
CA ALA A 57 -7.35 -3.69 -1.36
C ALA A 57 -6.93 -5.09 -1.85
N VAL A 58 -7.19 -5.43 -3.11
CA VAL A 58 -6.95 -6.77 -3.68
C VAL A 58 -5.47 -7.16 -3.60
N GLY A 59 -4.56 -6.30 -4.02
CA GLY A 59 -3.12 -6.60 -3.99
C GLY A 59 -2.60 -6.97 -2.59
N PRO A 60 -2.82 -6.15 -1.57
CA PRO A 60 -2.40 -6.44 -0.20
C PRO A 60 -2.98 -7.75 0.37
N VAL A 61 -4.28 -8.03 0.19
CA VAL A 61 -4.90 -9.25 0.74
C VAL A 61 -4.31 -10.51 0.12
N PHE A 62 -4.01 -10.47 -1.18
CA PHE A 62 -3.44 -11.63 -1.88
C PHE A 62 -1.91 -11.72 -1.81
N SER A 63 -1.23 -10.68 -1.33
CA SER A 63 0.24 -10.70 -1.21
C SER A 63 0.76 -11.76 -0.24
N ALA A 64 0.02 -12.07 0.81
CA ALA A 64 0.36 -13.14 1.75
C ALA A 64 0.30 -14.52 1.06
N VAL A 65 -0.73 -14.76 0.24
CA VAL A 65 -0.87 -16.00 -0.55
C VAL A 65 0.23 -16.09 -1.60
N GLY A 66 0.50 -14.99 -2.32
CA GLY A 66 1.56 -14.91 -3.33
C GLY A 66 2.94 -15.19 -2.72
N GLY A 67 3.25 -14.59 -1.56
CA GLY A 67 4.48 -14.86 -0.83
C GLY A 67 4.61 -16.33 -0.40
N PHE A 68 3.55 -16.91 0.16
CA PHE A 68 3.53 -18.32 0.55
C PHE A 68 3.76 -19.24 -0.65
N VAL A 69 3.12 -18.95 -1.79
CA VAL A 69 3.29 -19.73 -3.03
C VAL A 69 4.72 -19.58 -3.57
N ALA A 70 5.28 -18.38 -3.52
CA ALA A 70 6.67 -18.15 -3.92
C ALA A 70 7.66 -18.91 -3.03
N ASP A 71 7.48 -18.86 -1.70
CA ASP A 71 8.42 -19.45 -0.75
C ASP A 71 8.35 -20.97 -0.71
N ARG A 72 7.20 -21.59 -1.00
CA ARG A 72 6.98 -23.02 -0.84
C ARG A 72 6.94 -23.82 -2.13
N TYR A 73 6.57 -23.21 -3.27
CA TYR A 73 6.21 -23.99 -4.47
C TYR A 73 6.94 -23.58 -5.73
N ILE A 74 7.07 -22.28 -6.04
CA ILE A 74 7.59 -21.85 -7.35
C ILE A 74 8.91 -21.10 -7.28
N GLY A 75 9.29 -20.56 -6.13
CA GLY A 75 10.47 -19.71 -5.96
C GLY A 75 10.19 -18.23 -6.16
N SER A 76 11.01 -17.39 -5.50
CA SER A 76 10.86 -15.93 -5.52
C SER A 76 11.15 -15.33 -6.90
N PHE A 77 12.16 -15.83 -7.61
CA PHE A 77 12.48 -15.36 -8.96
C PHE A 77 11.35 -15.65 -9.94
N ARG A 78 10.80 -16.90 -9.91
CA ARG A 78 9.71 -17.29 -10.80
C ARG A 78 8.42 -16.53 -10.49
N ALA A 79 8.12 -16.27 -9.21
CA ALA A 79 6.96 -15.46 -8.82
C ALA A 79 7.05 -14.04 -9.38
N VAL A 80 8.24 -13.41 -9.31
CA VAL A 80 8.48 -12.09 -9.91
C VAL A 80 8.36 -12.14 -11.43
N TYR A 81 8.97 -13.14 -12.07
CA TYR A 81 8.95 -13.28 -13.52
C TYR A 81 7.51 -13.45 -14.07
N ILE A 82 6.72 -14.34 -13.45
CA ILE A 82 5.30 -14.55 -13.81
C ILE A 82 4.49 -13.30 -13.52
N GLY A 83 4.66 -12.69 -12.34
CA GLY A 83 3.96 -11.47 -11.94
C GLY A 83 4.21 -10.33 -12.94
N TYR A 84 5.46 -10.13 -13.38
CA TYR A 84 5.78 -9.05 -14.32
C TYR A 84 5.31 -9.33 -15.74
N THR A 85 5.33 -10.59 -16.16
CA THR A 85 4.69 -11.00 -17.41
C THR A 85 3.19 -10.69 -17.37
N THR A 86 2.53 -11.02 -16.25
CA THR A 86 1.10 -10.74 -16.05
C THR A 86 0.82 -9.22 -15.98
N TYR A 87 1.68 -8.41 -15.34
CA TYR A 87 1.56 -6.95 -15.39
C TYR A 87 1.67 -6.40 -16.82
N THR A 88 2.67 -6.86 -17.57
CA THR A 88 2.86 -6.44 -18.97
C THR A 88 1.62 -6.71 -19.80
N ILE A 89 1.07 -7.92 -19.71
CA ILE A 89 -0.16 -8.33 -20.40
C ILE A 89 -1.35 -7.50 -19.90
N GLY A 90 -1.47 -7.33 -18.57
CA GLY A 90 -2.57 -6.58 -17.96
C GLY A 90 -2.62 -5.13 -18.43
N PHE A 91 -1.47 -4.43 -18.43
CA PHE A 91 -1.42 -3.04 -18.94
C PHE A 91 -1.66 -2.95 -20.46
N PHE A 92 -1.15 -3.92 -21.23
CA PHE A 92 -1.41 -3.97 -22.67
C PHE A 92 -2.92 -4.15 -22.95
N LEU A 93 -3.54 -5.13 -22.30
CA LEU A 93 -4.97 -5.38 -22.45
C LEU A 93 -5.83 -4.21 -21.93
N LEU A 94 -5.38 -3.51 -20.89
CA LEU A 94 -6.06 -2.30 -20.42
C LEU A 94 -6.01 -1.20 -21.48
N GLY A 95 -4.86 -1.02 -22.16
CA GLY A 95 -4.73 -0.11 -23.30
C GLY A 95 -5.66 -0.50 -24.45
N PHE A 96 -5.77 -1.77 -24.75
CA PHE A 96 -6.69 -2.27 -25.79
C PHE A 96 -8.16 -2.14 -25.36
N GLY A 97 -8.49 -2.41 -24.10
CA GLY A 97 -9.82 -2.17 -23.52
C GLY A 97 -10.22 -0.71 -23.58
N ALA A 98 -9.28 0.19 -23.29
CA ALA A 98 -9.50 1.63 -23.37
C ALA A 98 -9.71 2.10 -24.83
N SER A 99 -8.96 1.57 -25.80
CA SER A 99 -9.10 1.95 -27.21
C SER A 99 -10.45 1.49 -27.81
N THR A 100 -11.03 0.44 -27.27
CA THR A 100 -12.31 -0.14 -27.72
C THR A 100 -13.47 0.20 -26.81
N LEU A 101 -13.25 0.94 -25.72
CA LEU A 101 -14.20 1.24 -24.66
C LEU A 101 -14.91 -0.01 -24.11
N ASN A 102 -14.19 -1.14 -24.10
CA ASN A 102 -14.70 -2.42 -23.65
C ASN A 102 -14.59 -2.55 -22.14
N VAL A 103 -15.69 -2.38 -21.42
CA VAL A 103 -15.79 -2.42 -19.96
C VAL A 103 -15.28 -3.77 -19.42
N SER A 104 -15.79 -4.90 -19.97
CA SER A 104 -15.41 -6.23 -19.47
C SER A 104 -13.92 -6.52 -19.62
N LEU A 105 -13.33 -6.10 -20.75
CA LEU A 105 -11.90 -6.24 -20.99
C LEU A 105 -11.09 -5.36 -20.06
N SER A 106 -11.53 -4.11 -19.82
CA SER A 106 -10.87 -3.21 -18.88
C SER A 106 -10.91 -3.76 -17.46
N ILE A 107 -12.04 -4.29 -17.00
CA ILE A 107 -12.15 -4.95 -15.68
C ILE A 107 -11.26 -6.18 -15.61
N PHE A 108 -11.24 -7.02 -16.64
CA PHE A 108 -10.35 -8.17 -16.67
C PHE A 108 -8.87 -7.78 -16.62
N SER A 109 -8.51 -6.70 -17.30
CA SER A 109 -7.14 -6.17 -17.31
C SER A 109 -6.70 -5.69 -15.94
N ILE A 110 -7.54 -4.94 -15.22
CA ILE A 110 -7.22 -4.53 -13.84
C ILE A 110 -7.23 -5.72 -12.88
N ALA A 111 -8.01 -6.78 -13.15
CA ALA A 111 -7.95 -8.01 -12.38
C ALA A 111 -6.59 -8.73 -12.58
N LEU A 112 -6.07 -8.77 -13.79
CA LEU A 112 -4.71 -9.27 -14.08
C LEU A 112 -3.65 -8.45 -13.32
N ILE A 113 -3.75 -7.11 -13.33
CA ILE A 113 -2.84 -6.21 -12.61
C ILE A 113 -2.93 -6.46 -11.10
N GLY A 114 -4.13 -6.59 -10.55
CA GLY A 114 -4.36 -6.91 -9.13
C GLY A 114 -3.80 -8.27 -8.72
N TYR A 115 -4.02 -9.29 -9.53
CA TYR A 115 -3.43 -10.62 -9.36
C TYR A 115 -1.90 -10.58 -9.40
N ALA A 116 -1.32 -9.91 -10.40
CA ALA A 116 0.13 -9.76 -10.54
C ALA A 116 0.74 -9.07 -9.30
N ARG A 117 0.05 -8.05 -8.77
CA ARG A 117 0.44 -7.36 -7.53
C ARG A 117 0.45 -8.33 -6.34
N GLY A 118 -0.59 -9.15 -6.19
CA GLY A 118 -0.64 -10.15 -5.14
C GLY A 118 0.50 -11.17 -5.24
N LEU A 119 0.73 -11.74 -6.41
CA LEU A 119 1.74 -12.77 -6.62
C LEU A 119 3.18 -12.28 -6.41
N SER A 120 3.50 -11.07 -6.89
CA SER A 120 4.87 -10.56 -6.93
C SER A 120 5.21 -9.51 -5.86
N ALA A 121 4.34 -9.23 -4.89
CA ALA A 121 4.53 -8.14 -3.94
C ALA A 121 5.77 -8.29 -3.05
N THR A 122 6.00 -9.48 -2.49
CA THR A 122 7.03 -9.74 -1.49
C THR A 122 8.36 -10.19 -2.09
N SER A 123 8.32 -10.95 -3.16
CA SER A 123 9.49 -11.61 -3.75
C SER A 123 10.63 -10.66 -4.18
N PRO A 124 10.38 -9.44 -4.72
CA PRO A 124 11.47 -8.50 -5.03
C PRO A 124 12.27 -8.07 -3.81
N THR A 125 11.61 -7.93 -2.64
CA THR A 125 12.29 -7.57 -1.39
C THR A 125 13.15 -8.74 -0.89
N VAL A 126 12.68 -9.97 -1.05
CA VAL A 126 13.45 -11.19 -0.74
C VAL A 126 14.69 -11.26 -1.63
N LEU A 127 14.56 -11.07 -2.94
CA LEU A 127 15.69 -11.05 -3.88
C LEU A 127 16.67 -9.92 -3.57
N LEU A 128 16.17 -8.75 -3.14
CA LEU A 128 17.01 -7.63 -2.72
C LEU A 128 17.79 -7.99 -1.45
N GLY A 129 17.14 -8.56 -0.45
CA GLY A 129 17.81 -9.02 0.78
C GLY A 129 18.90 -10.04 0.50
N ASN A 130 18.60 -11.06 -0.30
CA ASN A 130 19.53 -12.11 -0.66
C ASN A 130 20.67 -11.64 -1.59
N SER A 131 20.59 -10.43 -2.16
CA SER A 131 21.69 -9.84 -2.95
C SER A 131 22.85 -9.38 -2.10
N TYR A 132 22.66 -9.24 -0.78
CA TYR A 132 23.70 -8.82 0.17
C TYR A 132 24.18 -10.00 1.01
N SER A 133 25.47 -9.97 1.45
CA SER A 133 25.97 -10.93 2.42
C SER A 133 25.39 -10.67 3.82
N GLU A 134 25.33 -11.71 4.65
CA GLU A 134 24.86 -11.59 6.05
C GLU A 134 25.68 -10.59 6.88
N THR A 135 26.94 -10.40 6.52
CA THR A 135 27.86 -9.45 7.18
C THR A 135 27.67 -8.00 6.71
N ASN A 136 26.92 -7.75 5.62
CA ASN A 136 26.77 -6.43 5.01
C ASN A 136 25.37 -5.82 5.27
N ARG A 137 24.93 -5.86 6.53
CA ARG A 137 23.60 -5.39 6.95
C ARG A 137 23.36 -3.89 6.71
N ASP A 138 24.39 -3.07 6.92
CA ASP A 138 24.28 -1.61 6.73
C ASP A 138 24.02 -1.26 5.26
N SER A 139 24.71 -1.92 4.34
CA SER A 139 24.47 -1.73 2.90
C SER A 139 23.10 -2.25 2.47
N PHE A 140 22.61 -3.32 3.08
CA PHE A 140 21.24 -3.79 2.86
C PHE A 140 20.19 -2.75 3.30
N GLN A 141 20.35 -2.17 4.49
CA GLN A 141 19.44 -1.11 4.97
C GLN A 141 19.49 0.12 4.06
N GLN A 142 20.67 0.51 3.59
CA GLN A 142 20.81 1.57 2.59
C GLN A 142 20.13 1.19 1.28
N GLY A 143 20.27 -0.07 0.82
CA GLY A 143 19.60 -0.60 -0.36
C GLY A 143 18.09 -0.52 -0.27
N LEU A 144 17.50 -0.86 0.88
CA LEU A 144 16.05 -0.73 1.13
C LEU A 144 15.59 0.72 1.08
N THR A 145 16.37 1.63 1.71
CA THR A 145 16.06 3.07 1.71
C THR A 145 16.09 3.65 0.30
N VAL A 146 17.13 3.33 -0.47
CA VAL A 146 17.24 3.78 -1.87
C VAL A 146 16.13 3.18 -2.72
N ASN A 147 15.80 1.89 -2.54
CA ASN A 147 14.70 1.24 -3.25
C ASN A 147 13.35 1.92 -2.99
N TYR A 148 13.08 2.30 -1.73
CA TYR A 148 11.88 3.05 -1.37
C TYR A 148 11.85 4.45 -2.01
N SER A 149 12.96 5.20 -1.93
CA SER A 149 13.07 6.54 -2.51
C SER A 149 12.91 6.53 -4.03
N ILE A 150 13.51 5.56 -4.70
CA ILE A 150 13.42 5.38 -6.16
C ILE A 150 12.00 4.98 -6.58
N ASN A 151 11.29 4.18 -5.77
CA ASN A 151 9.87 3.91 -5.99
C ASN A 151 9.04 5.19 -5.94
N ASN A 152 9.26 6.03 -4.93
CA ASN A 152 8.54 7.31 -4.80
C ASN A 152 8.85 8.26 -5.96
N LEU A 153 10.10 8.30 -6.42
CA LEU A 153 10.48 9.10 -7.59
C LEU A 153 9.78 8.62 -8.86
N GLY A 154 9.71 7.30 -9.10
CA GLY A 154 8.97 6.71 -10.22
C GLY A 154 7.48 6.99 -10.14
N SER A 155 6.90 6.84 -8.96
CA SER A 155 5.48 7.11 -8.68
C SER A 155 5.14 8.58 -8.89
N PHE A 156 5.93 9.49 -8.34
CA PHE A 156 5.74 10.94 -8.53
C PHE A 156 5.80 11.31 -10.02
N SER A 157 6.87 10.89 -10.70
CA SER A 157 7.08 11.24 -12.11
C SER A 157 5.89 10.81 -12.97
N SER A 158 5.41 9.60 -12.82
CA SER A 158 4.30 9.10 -13.64
C SER A 158 2.95 9.69 -13.24
N GLN A 159 2.65 9.81 -11.95
CA GLN A 159 1.40 10.41 -11.50
C GLN A 159 1.29 11.90 -11.85
N TYR A 160 2.42 12.57 -12.00
CA TYR A 160 2.45 13.95 -12.51
C TYR A 160 2.32 14.01 -14.04
N LEU A 161 3.11 13.19 -14.78
CA LEU A 161 3.22 13.29 -16.23
C LEU A 161 2.08 12.62 -17.00
N PHE A 162 1.62 11.43 -16.57
CA PHE A 162 0.60 10.66 -17.32
C PHE A 162 -0.71 11.43 -17.52
N PRO A 163 -1.26 12.17 -16.54
CA PRO A 163 -2.44 13.00 -16.76
C PRO A 163 -2.26 14.08 -17.85
N PHE A 164 -1.07 14.66 -17.98
CA PHE A 164 -0.80 15.58 -19.10
C PHE A 164 -0.72 14.86 -20.43
N MET A 165 -0.16 13.65 -20.45
CA MET A 165 0.00 12.86 -21.66
C MET A 165 -1.34 12.33 -22.20
N VAL A 166 -2.42 12.29 -21.40
CA VAL A 166 -3.76 11.94 -21.88
C VAL A 166 -4.21 12.84 -23.02
N ALA A 167 -3.84 14.13 -23.01
CA ALA A 167 -4.18 15.06 -24.07
C ALA A 167 -3.59 14.70 -25.44
N PHE A 168 -2.47 13.97 -25.48
CA PHE A 168 -1.75 13.62 -26.71
C PHE A 168 -1.89 12.14 -27.08
N LEU A 169 -1.98 11.27 -26.10
CA LEU A 169 -1.92 9.82 -26.27
C LEU A 169 -3.22 9.13 -25.86
N ALA A 170 -4.20 9.87 -25.38
CA ALA A 170 -5.39 9.38 -24.71
C ALA A 170 -5.06 8.39 -23.56
N TYR A 171 -6.04 7.74 -22.95
CA TYR A 171 -5.79 6.77 -21.88
C TYR A 171 -5.05 5.53 -22.38
N GLN A 172 -5.43 5.02 -23.57
CA GLN A 172 -4.83 3.83 -24.16
C GLN A 172 -3.31 3.96 -24.35
N GLY A 173 -2.83 5.10 -24.84
CA GLY A 173 -1.41 5.33 -25.06
C GLY A 173 -0.61 5.30 -23.75
N ASN A 174 -1.15 5.88 -22.68
CA ASN A 174 -0.54 5.84 -21.36
C ASN A 174 -0.47 4.41 -20.78
N PHE A 175 -1.52 3.58 -20.97
CA PHE A 175 -1.52 2.19 -20.55
C PHE A 175 -0.54 1.33 -21.39
N TYR A 176 -0.37 1.64 -22.67
CA TYR A 176 0.69 1.01 -23.49
C TYR A 176 2.09 1.41 -23.02
N ILE A 177 2.30 2.66 -22.59
CA ILE A 177 3.58 3.07 -21.99
C ILE A 177 3.83 2.29 -20.70
N ALA A 178 2.83 2.14 -19.83
CA ALA A 178 2.96 1.32 -18.62
C ALA A 178 3.33 -0.15 -18.95
N SER A 179 2.72 -0.73 -19.99
CA SER A 179 3.09 -2.06 -20.50
C SER A 179 4.55 -2.09 -21.00
N GLY A 180 4.99 -1.05 -21.72
CA GLY A 180 6.37 -0.88 -22.20
C GLY A 180 7.38 -0.84 -21.05
N LEU A 181 7.10 -0.07 -20.00
CA LEU A 181 7.95 0.01 -18.80
C LEU A 181 8.08 -1.36 -18.10
N MET A 182 6.97 -2.11 -18.03
CA MET A 182 7.01 -3.47 -17.48
C MET A 182 7.72 -4.46 -18.41
N SER A 183 7.62 -4.29 -19.73
CA SER A 183 8.38 -5.07 -20.71
C SER A 183 9.89 -4.86 -20.56
N ILE A 184 10.34 -3.61 -20.35
CA ILE A 184 11.74 -3.29 -20.06
C ILE A 184 12.18 -4.01 -18.76
N THR A 185 11.34 -3.95 -17.72
CA THR A 185 11.59 -4.67 -16.47
C THR A 185 11.74 -6.17 -16.70
N LEU A 186 10.86 -6.77 -17.48
CA LEU A 186 10.90 -8.20 -17.81
C LEU A 186 12.17 -8.55 -18.58
N VAL A 187 12.56 -7.75 -19.57
CA VAL A 187 13.82 -7.92 -20.32
C VAL A 187 15.03 -7.91 -19.37
N LEU A 188 15.08 -6.97 -18.42
CA LEU A 188 16.15 -6.94 -17.42
C LEU A 188 16.21 -8.25 -16.60
N PHE A 189 15.06 -8.79 -16.18
CA PHE A 189 14.99 -10.06 -15.45
C PHE A 189 15.44 -11.25 -16.30
N VAL A 190 15.14 -11.26 -17.60
CA VAL A 190 15.61 -12.30 -18.54
C VAL A 190 17.13 -12.20 -18.72
N LEU A 191 17.67 -10.99 -18.97
CA LEU A 191 19.10 -10.78 -19.19
C LEU A 191 19.95 -11.18 -17.97
N PHE A 192 19.47 -10.91 -16.76
CA PHE A 192 20.16 -11.22 -15.52
C PHE A 192 19.65 -12.50 -14.84
N ARG A 193 18.88 -13.35 -15.55
CA ARG A 193 18.23 -14.56 -15.02
C ARG A 193 19.16 -15.42 -14.17
N LYS A 194 20.38 -15.73 -14.65
CA LYS A 194 21.31 -16.59 -13.92
C LYS A 194 21.63 -16.04 -12.53
N ARG A 195 21.90 -14.73 -12.43
CA ARG A 195 22.22 -14.07 -11.17
C ARG A 195 21.00 -13.99 -10.23
N PHE A 196 19.81 -13.79 -10.77
CA PHE A 196 18.59 -13.77 -9.96
C PHE A 196 18.21 -15.16 -9.41
N VAL A 197 18.49 -16.22 -10.13
CA VAL A 197 18.33 -17.60 -9.63
C VAL A 197 19.32 -17.88 -8.51
N GLU A 198 20.56 -17.37 -8.59
CA GLU A 198 21.57 -17.51 -7.53
C GLU A 198 21.17 -16.82 -6.23
N VAL A 199 20.53 -15.64 -6.28
CA VAL A 199 20.03 -14.91 -5.10
C VAL A 199 18.57 -15.25 -4.76
N GLY A 200 17.94 -16.12 -5.54
CA GLY A 200 16.63 -16.67 -5.25
C GLY A 200 16.62 -17.56 -4.01
N ASN A 201 15.45 -18.07 -3.65
CA ASN A 201 15.32 -19.08 -2.60
C ASN A 201 15.73 -20.46 -3.13
N ASP A 202 15.83 -21.46 -2.25
CA ASP A 202 16.28 -22.81 -2.63
C ASP A 202 15.39 -23.46 -3.70
N ILE A 203 14.13 -23.10 -3.76
CA ILE A 203 13.18 -23.62 -4.77
C ILE A 203 13.49 -23.05 -6.16
N ASP A 204 14.03 -21.83 -6.27
CA ASP A 204 14.44 -21.26 -7.57
C ASP A 204 15.56 -22.05 -8.25
N ARG A 205 16.36 -22.78 -7.46
CA ARG A 205 17.47 -23.63 -7.93
C ARG A 205 17.06 -25.05 -8.27
N GLN A 206 15.81 -25.44 -7.91
CA GLN A 206 15.28 -26.77 -8.13
C GLN A 206 14.32 -26.80 -9.33
N GLU A 207 14.15 -27.97 -9.91
CA GLU A 207 13.09 -28.20 -10.89
C GLU A 207 11.74 -28.34 -10.20
N VAL A 208 10.76 -27.59 -10.68
CA VAL A 208 9.40 -27.64 -10.15
C VAL A 208 8.65 -28.76 -10.90
N SER A 209 8.03 -29.66 -10.15
CA SER A 209 7.29 -30.79 -10.73
C SER A 209 6.10 -30.33 -11.59
N LEU A 210 5.75 -31.11 -12.60
CA LEU A 210 4.58 -30.84 -13.44
C LEU A 210 3.29 -30.76 -12.63
N LYS A 211 3.16 -31.56 -11.57
CA LYS A 211 2.02 -31.51 -10.64
C LYS A 211 1.94 -30.16 -9.94
N THR A 212 3.06 -29.65 -9.44
CA THR A 212 3.13 -28.33 -8.78
C THR A 212 2.75 -27.22 -9.76
N TRP A 213 3.23 -27.28 -11.01
CA TRP A 213 2.83 -26.33 -12.04
C TRP A 213 1.34 -26.39 -12.35
N ALA A 214 0.76 -27.59 -12.48
CA ALA A 214 -0.67 -27.76 -12.72
C ALA A 214 -1.50 -27.17 -11.56
N CYS A 215 -1.12 -27.44 -10.31
CA CYS A 215 -1.76 -26.85 -9.14
C CYS A 215 -1.63 -25.32 -9.09
N PHE A 216 -0.44 -24.80 -9.45
CA PHE A 216 -0.21 -23.35 -9.50
C PHE A 216 -1.08 -22.68 -10.56
N VAL A 217 -1.16 -23.22 -11.76
CA VAL A 217 -1.99 -22.68 -12.85
C VAL A 217 -3.47 -22.74 -12.48
N ALA A 218 -3.95 -23.87 -11.94
CA ALA A 218 -5.32 -23.99 -11.47
C ALA A 218 -5.66 -23.00 -10.36
N GLY A 219 -4.79 -22.88 -9.33
CA GLY A 219 -4.94 -21.92 -8.25
C GLY A 219 -4.91 -20.47 -8.74
N SER A 220 -4.03 -20.16 -9.70
CA SER A 220 -3.96 -18.83 -10.33
C SER A 220 -5.23 -18.50 -11.12
N ALA A 221 -5.80 -19.46 -11.84
CA ALA A 221 -7.05 -19.27 -12.56
C ALA A 221 -8.22 -18.99 -11.60
N VAL A 222 -8.31 -19.74 -10.49
CA VAL A 222 -9.32 -19.50 -9.43
C VAL A 222 -9.14 -18.11 -8.82
N MET A 223 -7.90 -17.75 -8.47
CA MET A 223 -7.57 -16.46 -7.87
C MET A 223 -7.92 -15.30 -8.80
N LEU A 224 -7.53 -15.39 -10.08
CA LEU A 224 -7.86 -14.39 -11.08
C LEU A 224 -9.37 -14.29 -11.30
N GLY A 225 -10.08 -15.44 -11.32
CA GLY A 225 -11.54 -15.47 -11.40
C GLY A 225 -12.21 -14.77 -10.21
N LEU A 226 -11.71 -14.97 -8.99
CA LEU A 226 -12.20 -14.28 -7.79
C LEU A 226 -11.94 -12.76 -7.85
N VAL A 227 -10.73 -12.35 -8.28
CA VAL A 227 -10.42 -10.92 -8.43
C VAL A 227 -11.29 -10.26 -9.49
N TYR A 228 -11.47 -10.91 -10.63
CA TYR A 228 -12.37 -10.44 -11.69
C TYR A 228 -13.83 -10.33 -11.19
N TRP A 229 -14.28 -11.35 -10.45
CA TRP A 229 -15.62 -11.34 -9.87
C TRP A 229 -15.83 -10.19 -8.88
N VAL A 230 -14.83 -9.91 -8.01
CA VAL A 230 -14.88 -8.77 -7.08
C VAL A 230 -15.04 -7.46 -7.81
N PHE A 231 -14.28 -7.23 -8.90
CA PHE A 231 -14.37 -5.99 -9.67
C PHE A 231 -15.63 -5.90 -10.53
N SER A 232 -16.18 -7.03 -10.96
CA SER A 232 -17.45 -7.07 -11.72
C SER A 232 -18.68 -6.93 -10.82
N ASN A 233 -18.54 -7.16 -9.50
CA ASN A 233 -19.63 -7.18 -8.54
C ASN A 233 -19.22 -6.44 -7.26
N LEU A 234 -19.00 -5.13 -7.36
CA LEU A 234 -18.43 -4.32 -6.28
C LEU A 234 -19.20 -4.43 -4.96
N ASP A 235 -20.54 -4.46 -5.01
CA ASP A 235 -21.37 -4.59 -3.83
C ASP A 235 -21.23 -5.94 -3.11
N ALA A 236 -21.12 -7.03 -3.84
CA ALA A 236 -20.88 -8.35 -3.27
C ALA A 236 -19.38 -8.55 -2.95
N GLY A 237 -18.50 -8.02 -3.80
CA GLY A 237 -17.05 -8.12 -3.65
C GLY A 237 -16.52 -7.51 -2.36
N LYS A 238 -17.09 -6.38 -1.90
CA LYS A 238 -16.72 -5.78 -0.61
C LYS A 238 -16.96 -6.74 0.56
N TYR A 239 -18.05 -7.50 0.55
CA TYR A 239 -18.32 -8.48 1.62
C TYR A 239 -17.36 -9.65 1.61
N LEU A 240 -16.92 -10.10 0.43
CA LEU A 240 -15.86 -11.12 0.32
C LEU A 240 -14.55 -10.62 0.92
N LEU A 241 -14.14 -9.38 0.60
CA LEU A 241 -12.91 -8.79 1.16
C LEU A 241 -13.01 -8.58 2.68
N TYR A 242 -14.19 -8.17 3.18
CA TYR A 242 -14.44 -8.13 4.63
C TYR A 242 -14.37 -9.51 5.25
N ALA A 243 -14.98 -10.52 4.64
CA ALA A 243 -14.97 -11.89 5.17
C ALA A 243 -13.55 -12.46 5.26
N LEU A 244 -12.72 -12.24 4.24
CA LEU A 244 -11.31 -12.65 4.23
C LEU A 244 -10.51 -11.92 5.33
N GLY A 245 -10.70 -10.62 5.47
CA GLY A 245 -10.00 -9.82 6.46
C GLY A 245 -10.41 -10.14 7.90
N VAL A 246 -11.71 -10.19 8.15
CA VAL A 246 -12.26 -10.56 9.47
C VAL A 246 -11.90 -12.02 9.80
N GLY A 247 -11.99 -12.94 8.84
CA GLY A 247 -11.58 -14.33 9.01
C GLY A 247 -10.13 -14.48 9.46
N ALA A 248 -9.22 -13.70 8.86
CA ALA A 248 -7.81 -13.68 9.27
C ALA A 248 -7.63 -13.17 10.71
N ILE A 249 -8.37 -12.14 11.12
CA ILE A 249 -8.35 -11.62 12.49
C ILE A 249 -8.92 -12.66 13.47
N LEU A 250 -10.04 -13.29 13.13
CA LEU A 250 -10.65 -14.36 13.96
C LEU A 250 -9.72 -15.56 14.12
N TYR A 251 -9.01 -15.95 13.05
CA TYR A 251 -7.99 -17.00 13.14
C TYR A 251 -6.85 -16.58 14.07
N PHE A 252 -6.39 -15.33 14.02
CA PHE A 252 -5.37 -14.84 14.95
C PHE A 252 -5.87 -14.83 16.41
N ILE A 253 -7.13 -14.45 16.65
CA ILE A 253 -7.75 -14.55 17.98
C ILE A 253 -7.76 -16.01 18.45
N PHE A 254 -8.14 -16.94 17.58
CA PHE A 254 -8.13 -18.37 17.90
C PHE A 254 -6.73 -18.86 18.30
N GLU A 255 -5.69 -18.52 17.51
CA GLU A 255 -4.30 -18.84 17.84
C GLU A 255 -3.85 -18.19 19.18
N THR A 256 -4.31 -16.97 19.45
CA THR A 256 -4.05 -16.28 20.73
C THR A 256 -4.61 -17.07 21.91
N THR A 257 -5.79 -17.71 21.78
CA THR A 257 -6.36 -18.53 22.84
C THR A 257 -5.56 -19.80 23.14
N ARG A 258 -4.82 -20.30 22.15
CA ARG A 258 -3.99 -21.51 22.24
C ARG A 258 -2.55 -21.26 22.67
N ALA A 259 -2.10 -20.01 22.60
CA ALA A 259 -0.75 -19.62 22.93
C ALA A 259 -0.45 -19.83 24.44
N THR A 260 0.83 -19.90 24.79
CA THR A 260 1.27 -19.90 26.20
C THR A 260 0.85 -18.61 26.91
N ALA A 261 0.77 -18.62 28.24
CA ALA A 261 0.35 -17.44 29.00
C ALA A 261 1.15 -16.17 28.64
N ALA A 262 2.45 -16.28 28.47
CA ALA A 262 3.32 -15.19 28.07
C ALA A 262 2.94 -14.62 26.69
N TYR A 263 2.79 -15.49 25.69
CA TYR A 263 2.43 -15.08 24.35
C TYR A 263 0.97 -14.60 24.22
N LYS A 264 0.04 -15.09 25.05
CA LYS A 264 -1.33 -14.54 25.09
C LYS A 264 -1.34 -13.03 25.30
N TYR A 265 -0.60 -12.54 26.30
CA TYR A 265 -0.53 -11.12 26.59
C TYR A 265 0.13 -10.33 25.43
N LYS A 266 1.24 -10.84 24.88
CA LYS A 266 1.92 -10.22 23.74
C LYS A 266 1.00 -10.18 22.50
N MET A 267 0.32 -11.27 22.16
CA MET A 267 -0.60 -11.35 21.03
C MET A 267 -1.87 -10.50 21.21
N CYS A 268 -2.36 -10.33 22.46
CA CYS A 268 -3.42 -9.36 22.74
C CYS A 268 -2.97 -7.92 22.42
N SER A 269 -1.70 -7.56 22.65
CA SER A 269 -1.18 -6.25 22.24
C SER A 269 -1.15 -6.09 20.73
N VAL A 270 -0.90 -7.17 19.96
CA VAL A 270 -0.97 -7.18 18.49
C VAL A 270 -2.40 -6.93 18.01
N LEU A 271 -3.43 -7.53 18.63
CA LEU A 271 -4.83 -7.27 18.26
C LEU A 271 -5.20 -5.79 18.39
N ILE A 272 -4.79 -5.15 19.48
CA ILE A 272 -4.99 -3.71 19.67
C ILE A 272 -4.24 -2.93 18.60
N MET A 273 -3.01 -3.33 18.29
CA MET A 273 -2.20 -2.65 17.27
C MET A 273 -2.79 -2.80 15.86
N ILE A 274 -3.37 -3.97 15.53
CA ILE A 274 -4.08 -4.18 14.25
C ILE A 274 -5.26 -3.21 14.12
N PHE A 275 -6.04 -3.00 15.20
CA PHE A 275 -7.13 -2.02 15.20
C PHE A 275 -6.60 -0.59 14.95
N ILE A 276 -5.52 -0.19 15.61
CA ILE A 276 -4.86 1.10 15.39
C ILE A 276 -4.39 1.23 13.93
N MET A 277 -3.81 0.17 13.36
CA MET A 277 -3.34 0.13 11.98
C MET A 277 -4.49 0.23 10.97
N ILE A 278 -5.60 -0.49 11.17
CA ILE A 278 -6.79 -0.38 10.32
C ILE A 278 -7.29 1.06 10.33
N SER A 279 -7.38 1.66 11.51
CA SER A 279 -7.82 3.05 11.67
C SER A 279 -6.88 4.04 10.97
N PHE A 280 -5.57 3.83 11.02
CA PHE A 280 -4.61 4.69 10.33
C PHE A 280 -4.67 4.53 8.80
N TYR A 281 -4.65 3.28 8.31
CA TYR A 281 -4.72 3.02 6.88
C TYR A 281 -6.07 3.42 6.25
N PHE A 282 -7.12 3.58 7.04
CA PHE A 282 -8.37 4.17 6.61
C PHE A 282 -8.17 5.61 6.09
N TYR A 283 -7.37 6.43 6.80
CA TYR A 283 -7.01 7.78 6.34
C TYR A 283 -6.13 7.75 5.10
N TYR A 284 -5.20 6.81 5.04
CA TYR A 284 -4.37 6.59 3.86
C TYR A 284 -5.21 6.20 2.62
N GLY A 285 -6.23 5.37 2.81
CA GLY A 285 -7.17 4.99 1.75
C GLY A 285 -7.97 6.15 1.15
N GLN A 286 -8.17 7.25 1.90
CA GLN A 286 -8.87 8.44 1.41
C GLN A 286 -8.15 9.13 0.25
N MET A 287 -6.84 8.98 0.12
CA MET A 287 -6.06 9.61 -0.94
C MET A 287 -6.51 9.21 -2.34
N MET A 288 -6.85 7.93 -2.54
CA MET A 288 -7.29 7.40 -3.83
C MET A 288 -8.82 7.30 -3.95
N THR A 289 -9.54 7.73 -2.95
CA THR A 289 -11.01 7.72 -2.92
C THR A 289 -11.55 9.14 -2.76
N SER A 290 -11.91 9.57 -1.55
CA SER A 290 -12.54 10.88 -1.34
C SER A 290 -11.68 12.06 -1.74
N MET A 291 -10.38 12.07 -1.40
CA MET A 291 -9.48 13.17 -1.77
C MET A 291 -9.32 13.29 -3.28
N ASN A 292 -9.27 12.15 -3.99
CA ASN A 292 -9.12 12.14 -5.44
C ASN A 292 -10.38 12.68 -6.13
N ILE A 293 -11.58 12.24 -5.71
CA ILE A 293 -12.85 12.77 -6.24
C ILE A 293 -12.97 14.27 -5.93
N TYR A 294 -12.67 14.69 -4.70
CA TYR A 294 -12.67 16.11 -4.33
C TYR A 294 -11.74 16.93 -5.20
N ALA A 295 -10.51 16.44 -5.44
CA ALA A 295 -9.56 17.13 -6.31
C ALA A 295 -10.06 17.19 -7.77
N ILE A 296 -10.60 16.11 -8.32
CA ILE A 296 -11.15 16.08 -9.68
C ILE A 296 -12.29 17.11 -9.83
N ASN A 297 -13.13 17.23 -8.81
CA ASN A 297 -14.30 18.12 -8.85
C ASN A 297 -13.95 19.59 -8.60
N LEU A 298 -13.03 19.88 -7.69
CA LEU A 298 -12.82 21.24 -7.17
C LEU A 298 -11.41 21.80 -7.31
N MET A 299 -10.38 20.99 -7.56
CA MET A 299 -9.00 21.50 -7.65
C MET A 299 -8.77 22.25 -8.96
N GLY A 300 -8.16 23.44 -8.87
CA GLY A 300 -7.65 24.18 -10.00
C GLY A 300 -6.44 23.52 -10.66
N ASP A 301 -6.04 24.03 -11.81
CA ASP A 301 -4.98 23.47 -12.67
C ASP A 301 -3.60 24.05 -12.42
N GLN A 302 -3.42 24.82 -11.35
CA GLN A 302 -2.15 25.47 -10.98
C GLN A 302 -1.83 25.33 -9.49
N ILE A 303 -0.53 25.28 -9.18
CA ILE A 303 0.03 25.39 -7.83
C ILE A 303 0.85 26.69 -7.80
N PHE A 304 0.76 27.43 -6.71
CA PHE A 304 1.40 28.75 -6.54
C PHE A 304 1.08 29.73 -7.68
N GLY A 305 -0.01 29.52 -8.41
CA GLY A 305 -0.45 30.35 -9.52
C GLY A 305 0.38 30.22 -10.79
N PHE A 306 1.39 29.33 -10.87
CA PHE A 306 2.27 29.23 -12.06
C PHE A 306 2.72 27.80 -12.41
N ILE A 307 2.68 26.85 -11.49
CA ILE A 307 3.07 25.46 -11.80
C ILE A 307 1.84 24.71 -12.30
N PRO A 308 1.81 24.25 -13.55
CA PRO A 308 0.67 23.54 -14.08
C PRO A 308 0.51 22.17 -13.40
N ILE A 309 -0.72 21.77 -13.10
CA ILE A 309 -1.09 20.48 -12.53
C ILE A 309 -2.41 20.02 -13.14
N ARG A 310 -2.62 18.72 -13.22
CA ARG A 310 -3.93 18.17 -13.50
C ARG A 310 -4.60 17.75 -12.19
N PRO A 311 -5.91 17.97 -11.98
CA PRO A 311 -6.60 17.61 -10.73
C PRO A 311 -6.40 16.16 -10.32
N GLU A 312 -6.42 15.21 -11.26
CA GLU A 312 -6.13 13.80 -11.01
C GLU A 312 -4.70 13.54 -10.52
N SER A 313 -3.74 14.42 -10.83
CA SER A 313 -2.35 14.32 -10.33
C SER A 313 -2.22 14.65 -8.85
N ASN A 314 -3.30 14.93 -8.12
CA ASN A 314 -3.26 15.22 -6.67
C ASN A 314 -2.51 14.14 -5.88
N ALA A 315 -2.63 12.88 -6.28
CA ALA A 315 -1.95 11.76 -5.65
C ALA A 315 -0.42 11.77 -5.85
N ALA A 316 0.12 12.54 -6.81
CA ALA A 316 1.56 12.69 -7.03
C ALA A 316 2.27 13.41 -5.87
N PHE A 317 1.56 14.23 -5.12
CA PHE A 317 2.17 14.98 -4.02
C PHE A 317 2.60 14.10 -2.84
N ASN A 318 1.92 12.99 -2.60
CA ASN A 318 2.34 12.05 -1.55
C ASN A 318 3.74 11.46 -1.83
N PRO A 319 4.02 10.78 -2.96
CA PRO A 319 5.36 10.27 -3.22
C PRO A 319 6.41 11.38 -3.35
N LEU A 320 6.04 12.59 -3.80
CA LEU A 320 6.93 13.74 -3.79
C LEU A 320 7.39 14.08 -2.36
N TRP A 321 6.44 14.24 -1.43
CA TRP A 321 6.75 14.54 -0.04
C TRP A 321 7.45 13.38 0.66
N CYS A 322 7.08 12.13 0.38
CA CYS A 322 7.79 10.97 0.92
C CYS A 322 9.27 10.94 0.48
N PHE A 323 9.54 11.32 -0.78
CA PHE A 323 10.91 11.45 -1.27
C PHE A 323 11.68 12.58 -0.58
N ILE A 324 11.07 13.76 -0.44
CA ILE A 324 11.70 14.95 0.16
C ILE A 324 11.89 14.77 1.67
N LEU A 325 10.85 14.28 2.38
CA LEU A 325 10.84 14.20 3.84
C LEU A 325 11.52 12.94 4.40
N GLY A 326 11.81 11.94 3.58
CA GLY A 326 12.37 10.69 4.07
C GLY A 326 13.66 10.87 4.86
N ALA A 327 14.63 11.64 4.35
CA ALA A 327 15.87 11.91 5.05
C ALA A 327 15.68 12.84 6.28
N PRO A 328 14.94 13.95 6.22
CA PRO A 328 14.60 14.76 7.39
C PRO A 328 13.95 13.97 8.53
N VAL A 329 12.99 13.09 8.25
CA VAL A 329 12.32 12.28 9.28
C VAL A 329 13.30 11.33 9.97
N ILE A 330 14.19 10.67 9.21
CA ILE A 330 15.24 9.81 9.78
C ILE A 330 16.17 10.64 10.69
N PHE A 331 16.56 11.82 10.24
CA PHE A 331 17.40 12.72 11.03
C PHE A 331 16.74 13.14 12.34
N VAL A 332 15.45 13.52 12.30
CA VAL A 332 14.67 13.90 13.49
C VAL A 332 14.55 12.72 14.46
N TYR A 333 14.28 11.51 13.98
CA TYR A 333 14.25 10.33 14.83
C TYR A 333 15.59 10.07 15.52
N GLY A 334 16.69 10.09 14.78
CA GLY A 334 18.01 9.91 15.35
C GLY A 334 18.40 11.01 16.35
N TRP A 335 17.91 12.24 16.16
CA TRP A 335 18.08 13.33 17.10
C TRP A 335 17.27 13.11 18.38
N LEU A 336 16.00 12.72 18.27
CA LEU A 336 15.13 12.40 19.40
C LEU A 336 15.72 11.27 20.26
N GLU A 337 16.15 10.18 19.65
CA GLU A 337 16.76 9.04 20.35
C GLU A 337 18.05 9.44 21.09
N ARG A 338 18.93 10.22 20.46
CA ARG A 338 20.17 10.72 21.09
C ARG A 338 19.91 11.63 22.28
N ASN A 339 18.78 12.33 22.31
CA ASN A 339 18.38 13.20 23.42
C ASN A 339 17.46 12.46 24.45
N GLY A 340 17.39 11.12 24.39
CA GLY A 340 16.63 10.32 25.36
C GLY A 340 15.11 10.32 25.14
N TYR A 341 14.61 10.87 24.04
CA TYR A 341 13.19 10.86 23.67
C TYR A 341 12.86 9.60 22.86
N SER A 342 12.80 8.44 23.50
CA SER A 342 12.28 7.25 22.85
C SER A 342 10.77 7.16 23.01
N SER A 343 10.02 7.10 21.93
CA SER A 343 8.58 6.93 21.93
C SER A 343 8.18 5.54 21.50
N SER A 344 7.17 4.96 22.17
CA SER A 344 6.62 3.66 21.79
C SER A 344 5.98 3.69 20.40
N ILE A 345 5.89 2.54 19.73
CA ILE A 345 5.24 2.44 18.41
C ILE A 345 3.80 2.97 18.43
N PRO A 346 2.94 2.61 19.41
CA PRO A 346 1.60 3.22 19.49
C PRO A 346 1.60 4.74 19.62
N THR A 347 2.57 5.33 20.35
CA THR A 347 2.69 6.80 20.48
C THR A 347 3.03 7.45 19.14
N LYS A 348 3.85 6.79 18.30
CA LYS A 348 4.13 7.27 16.95
C LYS A 348 2.88 7.24 16.05
N PHE A 349 2.03 6.22 16.19
CA PHE A 349 0.73 6.20 15.51
C PHE A 349 -0.22 7.31 15.99
N ALA A 350 -0.20 7.63 17.30
CA ALA A 350 -0.98 8.76 17.80
C ALA A 350 -0.54 10.09 17.16
N ALA A 351 0.77 10.34 17.02
CA ALA A 351 1.30 11.48 16.29
C ALA A 351 0.86 11.49 14.81
N ALA A 352 0.86 10.34 14.16
CA ALA A 352 0.38 10.21 12.78
C ALA A 352 -1.12 10.57 12.65
N PHE A 353 -1.96 10.21 13.61
CA PHE A 353 -3.36 10.66 13.65
C PHE A 353 -3.50 12.17 13.83
N VAL A 354 -2.63 12.82 14.60
CA VAL A 354 -2.63 14.29 14.70
C VAL A 354 -2.33 14.92 13.33
N PHE A 355 -1.33 14.43 12.60
CA PHE A 355 -1.05 14.92 11.25
C PHE A 355 -2.19 14.62 10.28
N SER A 356 -2.85 13.46 10.39
CA SER A 356 -4.06 13.17 9.62
C SER A 356 -5.20 14.14 9.95
N ALA A 357 -5.39 14.49 11.24
CA ALA A 357 -6.39 15.47 11.63
C ALA A 357 -6.12 16.86 11.02
N VAL A 358 -4.86 17.30 10.99
CA VAL A 358 -4.46 18.54 10.33
C VAL A 358 -4.76 18.46 8.82
N ALA A 359 -4.37 17.37 8.16
CA ALA A 359 -4.59 17.19 6.73
C ALA A 359 -6.08 17.29 6.35
N PHE A 360 -6.94 16.54 7.04
CA PHE A 360 -8.38 16.56 6.77
C PHE A 360 -9.06 17.85 7.24
N GLY A 361 -8.55 18.49 8.29
CA GLY A 361 -8.97 19.83 8.70
C GLY A 361 -8.67 20.88 7.62
N LEU A 362 -7.49 20.80 6.98
CA LEU A 362 -7.12 21.67 5.85
C LEU A 362 -8.02 21.42 4.63
N LEU A 363 -8.39 20.14 4.34
CA LEU A 363 -9.37 19.85 3.29
C LEU A 363 -10.73 20.46 3.57
N GLY A 364 -11.23 20.31 4.81
CA GLY A 364 -12.47 20.98 5.21
C GLY A 364 -12.37 22.51 5.10
N LEU A 365 -11.25 23.08 5.53
CA LEU A 365 -11.03 24.53 5.44
C LEU A 365 -10.94 25.03 4.00
N SER A 366 -10.35 24.26 3.10
CA SER A 366 -10.20 24.64 1.69
C SER A 366 -11.53 24.91 0.98
N THR A 367 -12.62 24.30 1.43
CA THR A 367 -13.96 24.52 0.88
C THR A 367 -14.47 25.95 1.08
N SER A 368 -13.96 26.68 2.06
CA SER A 368 -14.28 28.10 2.30
C SER A 368 -13.46 29.06 1.42
N PHE A 369 -12.52 28.54 0.60
CA PHE A 369 -11.64 29.30 -0.28
C PHE A 369 -11.85 28.95 -1.75
N VAL A 370 -13.08 28.64 -2.10
CA VAL A 370 -13.46 28.41 -3.52
C VAL A 370 -13.47 29.75 -4.25
N GLY A 371 -12.73 29.83 -5.34
CA GLY A 371 -12.65 31.02 -6.18
C GLY A 371 -13.92 31.27 -6.99
N GLU A 372 -13.96 32.40 -7.72
CA GLU A 372 -15.07 32.74 -8.62
C GLU A 372 -15.27 31.72 -9.76
N ASP A 373 -14.20 30.99 -10.10
CA ASP A 373 -14.17 29.90 -11.08
C ASP A 373 -14.75 28.56 -10.52
N GLY A 374 -15.21 28.53 -9.28
CA GLY A 374 -15.70 27.34 -8.61
C GLY A 374 -14.61 26.35 -8.22
N LYS A 375 -13.32 26.76 -8.20
CA LYS A 375 -12.18 25.91 -7.88
C LYS A 375 -11.42 26.37 -6.63
N ILE A 376 -10.73 25.45 -6.01
CA ILE A 376 -9.76 25.72 -4.95
C ILE A 376 -8.34 25.75 -5.54
N ALA A 377 -7.45 26.54 -4.96
CA ALA A 377 -6.03 26.52 -5.35
C ALA A 377 -5.43 25.12 -5.12
N GLY A 378 -4.60 24.67 -6.04
CA GLY A 378 -3.90 23.39 -5.93
C GLY A 378 -2.98 23.27 -4.71
N ASP A 379 -2.55 24.41 -4.17
CA ASP A 379 -1.72 24.52 -2.95
C ASP A 379 -2.35 23.83 -1.75
N TRP A 380 -3.67 23.88 -1.60
CA TRP A 380 -4.37 23.18 -0.51
C TRP A 380 -4.08 21.68 -0.54
N ILE A 381 -4.21 21.07 -1.72
CA ILE A 381 -3.97 19.62 -1.90
C ILE A 381 -2.49 19.28 -1.71
N LEU A 382 -1.58 20.15 -2.15
CA LEU A 382 -0.14 20.00 -1.93
C LEU A 382 0.18 19.90 -0.42
N TRP A 383 -0.32 20.83 0.39
CA TRP A 383 -0.07 20.85 1.84
C TRP A 383 -0.81 19.76 2.60
N VAL A 384 -2.00 19.38 2.17
CA VAL A 384 -2.71 18.21 2.71
C VAL A 384 -1.85 16.95 2.56
N ASN A 385 -1.28 16.73 1.37
CA ASN A 385 -0.39 15.59 1.12
C ASN A 385 0.93 15.69 1.90
N PHE A 386 1.42 16.88 2.22
CA PHE A 386 2.57 17.06 3.13
C PHE A 386 2.29 16.40 4.49
N PHE A 387 1.17 16.74 5.14
CA PHE A 387 0.83 16.17 6.44
C PHE A 387 0.50 14.68 6.36
N GLN A 388 -0.15 14.22 5.30
CA GLN A 388 -0.41 12.80 5.04
C GLN A 388 0.89 12.01 4.87
N SER A 389 1.83 12.52 4.10
CA SER A 389 3.13 11.86 3.88
C SER A 389 3.98 11.85 5.14
N LEU A 390 3.91 12.91 5.96
CA LEU A 390 4.58 12.95 7.24
C LEU A 390 4.01 11.89 8.19
N ALA A 391 2.68 11.75 8.25
CA ALA A 391 2.01 10.70 9.00
C ALA A 391 2.42 9.30 8.52
N GLU A 392 2.48 9.08 7.21
CA GLU A 392 2.92 7.81 6.60
C GLU A 392 4.36 7.47 6.97
N LEU A 393 5.29 8.42 6.83
CA LEU A 393 6.71 8.21 7.13
C LEU A 393 6.96 7.89 8.61
N ILE A 394 6.16 8.49 9.51
CA ILE A 394 6.26 8.26 10.96
C ILE A 394 5.92 6.80 11.30
N VAL A 395 4.93 6.21 10.67
CA VAL A 395 4.48 4.85 11.01
C VAL A 395 5.03 3.78 10.07
N GLY A 396 5.36 4.13 8.86
CA GLY A 396 6.03 3.33 7.82
C GLY A 396 6.03 1.81 8.02
N ALA A 397 7.21 1.26 8.29
CA ALA A 397 7.40 -0.18 8.53
C ALA A 397 7.18 -0.61 9.99
N LEU A 398 6.89 0.32 10.92
CA LEU A 398 6.88 0.05 12.37
C LEU A 398 5.87 -1.03 12.77
N GLY A 399 4.71 -1.07 12.10
CA GLY A 399 3.68 -2.05 12.43
C GLY A 399 4.12 -3.50 12.19
N ALA A 400 4.86 -3.77 11.13
CA ALA A 400 5.35 -5.12 10.83
C ALA A 400 6.40 -5.59 11.84
N GLY A 401 7.35 -4.72 12.20
CA GLY A 401 8.36 -5.01 13.22
C GLY A 401 7.73 -5.32 14.57
N PHE A 402 6.78 -4.50 15.02
CA PHE A 402 6.04 -4.72 16.26
C PHE A 402 5.34 -6.09 16.28
N ILE A 403 4.63 -6.43 15.21
CA ILE A 403 3.91 -7.71 15.14
C ILE A 403 4.91 -8.87 15.22
N PHE A 404 6.01 -8.79 14.48
CA PHE A 404 7.02 -9.86 14.44
C PHE A 404 7.62 -10.18 15.82
N GLU A 405 7.87 -9.17 16.65
CA GLU A 405 8.44 -9.32 17.99
C GLU A 405 7.46 -9.91 19.01
N MET A 406 6.16 -9.72 18.80
CA MET A 406 5.12 -10.05 19.77
C MET A 406 4.47 -11.43 19.56
N VAL A 407 4.85 -12.18 18.54
CA VAL A 407 4.25 -13.47 18.19
C VAL A 407 5.26 -14.63 18.26
N PRO A 408 4.80 -15.88 18.51
CA PRO A 408 5.66 -17.05 18.42
C PRO A 408 6.21 -17.24 17.01
N ARG A 409 7.41 -17.80 16.88
CA ARG A 409 8.11 -17.98 15.58
C ARG A 409 7.27 -18.72 14.54
N TYR A 410 6.50 -19.76 14.95
CA TYR A 410 5.66 -20.53 14.02
C TYR A 410 4.53 -19.70 13.38
N LEU A 411 4.12 -18.60 14.02
CA LEU A 411 3.03 -17.74 13.57
C LEU A 411 3.54 -16.46 12.89
N SER A 412 4.85 -16.19 12.87
CA SER A 412 5.43 -14.93 12.44
C SER A 412 5.06 -14.56 10.99
N ALA A 413 5.11 -15.51 10.05
CA ALA A 413 4.76 -15.26 8.65
C ALA A 413 3.29 -14.85 8.48
N PHE A 414 2.36 -15.56 9.15
CA PHE A 414 0.95 -15.21 9.16
C PHE A 414 0.70 -13.84 9.81
N ALA A 415 1.34 -13.59 10.94
CA ALA A 415 1.17 -12.36 11.70
C ALA A 415 1.66 -11.12 10.93
N ILE A 416 2.76 -11.22 10.19
CA ILE A 416 3.19 -10.16 9.27
C ILE A 416 2.13 -9.92 8.18
N GLY A 417 1.50 -10.98 7.68
CA GLY A 417 0.39 -10.90 6.74
C GLY A 417 -0.81 -10.10 7.26
N LEU A 418 -1.05 -10.07 8.59
CA LEU A 418 -2.12 -9.27 9.20
C LEU A 418 -1.99 -7.76 8.93
N ARG A 419 -0.77 -7.24 8.74
CA ARG A 419 -0.59 -5.85 8.29
C ARG A 419 -1.20 -5.62 6.90
N SER A 420 -1.01 -6.56 5.99
CA SER A 420 -1.60 -6.49 4.64
C SER A 420 -3.12 -6.62 4.70
N VAL A 421 -3.63 -7.46 5.60
CA VAL A 421 -5.07 -7.57 5.88
C VAL A 421 -5.62 -6.25 6.44
N ALA A 422 -4.93 -5.61 7.38
CA ALA A 422 -5.33 -4.31 7.91
C ALA A 422 -5.39 -3.24 6.80
N LEU A 423 -4.40 -3.20 5.92
CA LEU A 423 -4.37 -2.29 4.77
C LEU A 423 -5.52 -2.56 3.79
N SER A 424 -5.86 -3.81 3.54
CA SER A 424 -6.97 -4.19 2.66
C SER A 424 -8.33 -3.83 3.25
N LEU A 425 -8.58 -4.20 4.51
CA LEU A 425 -9.83 -3.87 5.21
C LEU A 425 -10.07 -2.36 5.29
N SER A 426 -9.03 -1.61 5.62
CA SER A 426 -9.11 -0.14 5.71
C SER A 426 -9.34 0.51 4.35
N GLY A 427 -8.75 -0.02 3.28
CA GLY A 427 -8.98 0.48 1.92
C GLY A 427 -10.44 0.34 1.47
N ILE A 428 -11.05 -0.81 1.71
CA ILE A 428 -12.49 -1.01 1.43
C ILE A 428 -13.37 -0.17 2.35
N LEU A 429 -13.04 -0.06 3.63
CA LEU A 429 -13.78 0.79 4.56
C LEU A 429 -13.69 2.27 4.14
N ALA A 430 -12.51 2.72 3.73
CA ALA A 430 -12.31 4.06 3.19
C ALA A 430 -13.19 4.30 1.97
N ALA A 431 -13.22 3.38 1.01
CA ALA A 431 -14.06 3.49 -0.17
C ALA A 431 -15.55 3.56 0.17
N VAL A 432 -16.05 2.65 1.02
CA VAL A 432 -17.46 2.63 1.43
C VAL A 432 -17.86 3.94 2.12
N ILE A 433 -17.02 4.50 2.98
CA ILE A 433 -17.31 5.78 3.63
C ILE A 433 -17.18 6.94 2.65
N SER A 434 -16.22 6.88 1.71
CA SER A 434 -16.03 7.90 0.67
C SER A 434 -17.22 8.00 -0.31
N THR A 435 -18.05 6.96 -0.46
CA THR A 435 -19.25 7.09 -1.31
C THR A 435 -20.24 8.14 -0.82
N ARG A 436 -20.11 8.60 0.44
CA ARG A 436 -20.96 9.69 0.98
C ARG A 436 -20.72 11.05 0.32
N ILE A 437 -19.59 11.25 -0.32
CA ILE A 437 -19.30 12.48 -1.07
C ILE A 437 -19.57 12.34 -2.57
N ALA A 438 -19.99 11.15 -3.02
CA ALA A 438 -20.29 10.91 -4.42
C ALA A 438 -21.51 11.75 -4.85
N LEU A 439 -21.36 12.47 -5.93
CA LEU A 439 -22.40 13.33 -6.49
C LEU A 439 -22.93 12.76 -7.81
N PRO A 440 -24.17 13.11 -8.20
CA PRO A 440 -24.67 12.85 -9.54
C PRO A 440 -23.79 13.53 -10.60
N LYS A 441 -23.65 12.92 -11.78
CA LYS A 441 -22.73 13.40 -12.84
C LYS A 441 -22.93 14.84 -13.27
N ASP A 442 -24.15 15.30 -13.33
CA ASP A 442 -24.52 16.63 -13.81
C ASP A 442 -24.76 17.63 -12.67
N GLN A 443 -24.25 17.30 -11.47
CA GLN A 443 -24.41 18.15 -10.30
C GLN A 443 -23.62 19.43 -10.43
N VAL A 444 -24.30 20.56 -10.46
CA VAL A 444 -23.66 21.88 -10.41
C VAL A 444 -23.09 22.08 -9.01
N MET A 445 -21.81 22.45 -8.95
CA MET A 445 -21.14 22.74 -7.69
C MET A 445 -21.60 24.10 -7.16
N THR A 446 -22.49 24.10 -6.20
CA THR A 446 -22.90 25.30 -5.47
C THR A 446 -22.19 25.39 -4.12
N PRO A 447 -22.06 26.60 -3.54
CA PRO A 447 -21.46 26.74 -2.20
C PRO A 447 -22.11 25.85 -1.15
N GLU A 448 -23.43 25.67 -1.21
CA GLU A 448 -24.19 24.84 -0.28
C GLU A 448 -23.82 23.35 -0.40
N ILE A 449 -23.57 22.85 -1.62
CA ILE A 449 -23.14 21.47 -1.86
C ILE A 449 -21.71 21.30 -1.41
N ILE A 450 -20.84 22.25 -1.72
CA ILE A 450 -19.43 22.20 -1.34
C ILE A 450 -19.31 22.17 0.20
N GLU A 451 -20.03 23.04 0.90
CA GLU A 451 -20.01 23.09 2.36
C GLU A 451 -20.75 21.87 2.96
N GLY A 452 -21.96 21.58 2.47
CA GLY A 452 -22.81 20.53 3.02
C GLY A 452 -22.26 19.11 2.84
N VAL A 453 -21.58 18.84 1.72
CA VAL A 453 -21.05 17.51 1.41
C VAL A 453 -19.58 17.42 1.78
N TYR A 454 -18.72 18.25 1.18
CA TYR A 454 -17.26 18.08 1.32
C TYR A 454 -16.73 18.60 2.65
N ALA A 455 -17.11 19.82 3.09
CA ALA A 455 -16.61 20.37 4.34
C ALA A 455 -17.02 19.49 5.53
N ASN A 456 -18.30 19.15 5.63
CA ASN A 456 -18.81 18.31 6.72
C ASN A 456 -18.12 16.93 6.74
N TYR A 457 -17.89 16.33 5.58
CA TYR A 457 -17.19 15.06 5.48
C TYR A 457 -15.74 15.16 5.98
N PHE A 458 -14.97 16.13 5.51
CA PHE A 458 -13.57 16.26 5.87
C PHE A 458 -13.36 16.74 7.31
N TYR A 459 -14.19 17.65 7.82
CA TYR A 459 -14.16 18.01 9.25
C TYR A 459 -14.59 16.83 10.15
N GLY A 460 -15.53 16.01 9.71
CA GLY A 460 -15.88 14.76 10.39
C GLY A 460 -14.70 13.78 10.48
N LEU A 461 -13.95 13.62 9.39
CA LEU A 461 -12.71 12.81 9.38
C LEU A 461 -11.62 13.42 10.27
N ALA A 462 -11.44 14.73 10.25
CA ALA A 462 -10.48 15.41 11.12
C ALA A 462 -10.83 15.21 12.61
N ALA A 463 -12.09 15.39 12.99
CA ALA A 463 -12.55 15.14 14.35
C ALA A 463 -12.35 13.67 14.78
N LEU A 464 -12.67 12.73 13.90
CA LEU A 464 -12.42 11.29 14.15
C LEU A 464 -10.92 11.02 14.33
N ALA A 465 -10.04 11.67 13.57
CA ALA A 465 -8.59 11.51 13.71
C ALA A 465 -8.08 12.03 15.08
N VAL A 466 -8.63 13.14 15.58
CA VAL A 466 -8.33 13.61 16.94
C VAL A 466 -8.77 12.58 17.98
N VAL A 467 -9.98 12.04 17.87
CA VAL A 467 -10.46 10.98 18.76
C VAL A 467 -9.53 9.76 18.71
N MET A 468 -9.12 9.34 17.52
CA MET A 468 -8.18 8.21 17.33
C MET A 468 -6.80 8.50 17.89
N ALA A 469 -6.30 9.75 17.82
CA ALA A 469 -5.03 10.12 18.44
C ALA A 469 -5.10 9.94 19.96
N VAL A 470 -6.15 10.47 20.61
CA VAL A 470 -6.38 10.34 22.05
C VAL A 470 -6.56 8.88 22.46
N ALA A 471 -7.42 8.13 21.73
CA ALA A 471 -7.66 6.71 21.99
C ALA A 471 -6.36 5.90 21.90
N THR A 472 -5.53 6.16 20.87
CA THR A 472 -4.24 5.48 20.67
C THR A 472 -3.26 5.80 21.81
N LEU A 473 -3.22 7.03 22.33
CA LEU A 473 -2.42 7.36 23.51
C LEU A 473 -2.89 6.61 24.76
N MET A 474 -4.20 6.46 24.95
CA MET A 474 -4.74 5.65 26.06
C MET A 474 -4.39 4.17 25.89
N LEU A 475 -4.57 3.63 24.69
CA LEU A 475 -4.26 2.25 24.35
C LEU A 475 -2.75 1.95 24.43
N SER A 476 -1.88 2.94 24.23
CA SER A 476 -0.43 2.76 24.37
C SER A 476 -0.02 2.27 25.76
N LYS A 477 -0.70 2.78 26.81
CA LYS A 477 -0.49 2.34 28.20
C LYS A 477 -0.95 0.89 28.42
N VAL A 478 -2.06 0.51 27.80
CA VAL A 478 -2.59 -0.86 27.86
C VAL A 478 -1.64 -1.83 27.15
N ILE A 479 -1.19 -1.48 25.95
CA ILE A 479 -0.21 -2.25 25.16
C ILE A 479 1.08 -2.45 25.98
N ALA A 480 1.64 -1.39 26.55
CA ALA A 480 2.86 -1.48 27.38
C ALA A 480 2.67 -2.40 28.60
N LYS A 481 1.51 -2.35 29.28
CA LYS A 481 1.18 -3.25 30.39
C LYS A 481 1.08 -4.71 29.93
N LEU A 482 0.46 -4.98 28.78
CA LEU A 482 0.34 -6.33 28.24
C LEU A 482 1.70 -6.91 27.86
N ILE A 483 2.54 -6.14 27.18
CA ILE A 483 3.90 -6.56 26.80
C ILE A 483 4.72 -6.89 28.04
N ARG A 484 4.77 -5.97 29.02
CA ARG A 484 5.52 -6.18 30.26
C ARG A 484 5.07 -7.46 30.98
N LYS A 485 3.76 -7.69 31.11
CA LYS A 485 3.25 -8.90 31.75
C LYS A 485 3.62 -10.17 30.97
N GLY A 486 3.62 -10.12 29.63
CA GLY A 486 4.10 -11.21 28.80
C GLY A 486 5.59 -11.53 29.01
N GLU A 487 6.43 -10.49 29.10
CA GLU A 487 7.87 -10.62 29.36
C GLU A 487 8.17 -11.16 30.77
N GLU A 488 7.41 -10.72 31.78
CA GLU A 488 7.52 -11.24 33.16
C GLU A 488 7.24 -12.74 33.21
N LEU A 489 6.15 -13.19 32.61
CA LEU A 489 5.79 -14.62 32.52
C LEU A 489 6.80 -15.45 31.72
N GLU A 490 7.38 -14.89 30.68
CA GLU A 490 8.42 -15.58 29.89
C GLU A 490 9.69 -15.78 30.72
N LYS A 491 10.12 -14.78 31.50
CA LYS A 491 11.26 -14.88 32.42
C LYS A 491 11.01 -15.91 33.53
N GLU A 492 9.81 -15.92 34.11
CA GLU A 492 9.43 -16.90 35.14
C GLU A 492 9.50 -18.33 34.58
N ALA A 493 8.98 -18.58 33.38
CA ALA A 493 9.02 -19.87 32.71
C ALA A 493 10.45 -20.38 32.45
N VAL A 494 11.34 -19.48 32.01
CA VAL A 494 12.76 -19.81 31.80
C VAL A 494 13.44 -20.15 33.10
N THR A 495 13.21 -19.39 34.18
CA THR A 495 13.79 -19.64 35.48
C THR A 495 13.31 -21.00 36.07
N GLN A 496 12.04 -21.34 35.94
CA GLN A 496 11.49 -22.62 36.40
C GLN A 496 12.08 -23.81 35.64
N ASN A 497 12.29 -23.70 34.32
CA ASN A 497 12.91 -24.76 33.55
C ASN A 497 14.40 -24.97 33.93
N THR A 498 15.14 -23.87 34.20
CA THR A 498 16.55 -23.96 34.62
C THR A 498 16.69 -24.61 36.02
N VAL A 499 15.74 -24.38 36.94
CA VAL A 499 15.73 -25.01 38.27
C VAL A 499 15.30 -26.49 38.19
N ALA A 500 14.47 -26.87 37.22
CA ALA A 500 14.03 -28.26 37.04
C ALA A 500 15.10 -29.15 36.36
N GLU A 501 16.08 -28.55 35.67
CA GLU A 501 17.21 -29.24 35.05
C GLU A 501 18.45 -29.39 36.00
N GLN A 502 18.45 -28.73 37.14
CA GLN A 502 19.43 -28.87 38.24
C GLN A 502 18.93 -29.90 39.29
#